data_99abf1e3154284124d4c87de827712e8
#
_entry.id   99abf1e3154284124d4c87de827712e8
#
_cell.length_a   1.000
_cell.length_b   1.000
_cell.length_c   1.000
_cell.angle_alpha   90.00
_cell.angle_beta   90.00
_cell.angle_gamma   90.00
#
_symmetry.space_group_name_H-M   'P 1'
#
loop_
_entity.id
_entity.type
_entity.pdbx_description
1 polymer ?
#
loop_
_entity_poly.entity_id
_entity_poly.type
_entity_poly.pdbx_seq_one_letter_code
_entity_poly.pdbx_strand_id
1 'polypeptide(L)'
;MGTRSRQVAIDLGSARLRLRDQRQAWSFPHVAIVDEEGSLRAWGDQALAMAGRLPPRLRLVRPVAAGAVADLPLAARLLGSALRAASGKSRRLRGAQAVVCVPDHATSLERHVLRQVCKDAGIHQVRSVPHSVAAAAGAGVSGSPAGALLVDIGEHRTSASMIALGTALVTRTVKRGAGSVDAWLMRHARDEHALTIGARVAEEAKLAAALETGARLPVRGQDRDEGLPQVGELTVAEIRAVLRPVYEDVARLVTAVLDASPQELVDDVFERGVLLHGGGARLYGLDAHLRQELAMPVHVVESGADTAVEGAWLLAAKGPVLELA
;
A
#
# COMPACT_ATOMS: atom_id res chain seq x y z
N MET A 1 25.82 20.91 -22.68
CA MET A 1 24.64 20.81 -21.75
C MET A 1 24.13 19.39 -21.82
N GLY A 2 24.51 18.53 -20.84
CA GLY A 2 24.04 17.16 -20.81
C GLY A 2 22.52 17.13 -20.56
N THR A 3 21.79 16.46 -21.42
CA THR A 3 20.36 16.16 -21.20
C THR A 3 20.26 15.39 -19.88
N ARG A 4 19.82 16.06 -18.79
CA ARG A 4 19.50 15.35 -17.54
C ARG A 4 18.55 14.22 -17.89
N SER A 5 19.03 13.00 -17.76
CA SER A 5 18.21 11.79 -17.93
C SER A 5 16.96 11.95 -17.06
N ARG A 6 15.80 11.76 -17.68
CA ARG A 6 14.52 11.86 -16.97
C ARG A 6 14.43 10.72 -15.98
N GLN A 7 14.07 11.01 -14.75
CA GLN A 7 13.93 10.01 -13.69
C GLN A 7 12.48 9.89 -13.25
N VAL A 8 12.08 8.71 -12.83
CA VAL A 8 10.76 8.42 -12.23
C VAL A 8 10.92 7.42 -11.10
N ALA A 9 10.32 7.70 -9.96
CA ALA A 9 10.16 6.71 -8.92
C ALA A 9 8.82 5.98 -9.11
N ILE A 10 8.81 4.68 -8.84
CA ILE A 10 7.66 3.79 -9.07
C ILE A 10 7.43 2.94 -7.83
N ASP A 11 6.19 2.91 -7.36
CA ASP A 11 5.71 1.96 -6.36
C ASP A 11 4.52 1.18 -6.95
N LEU A 12 4.73 -0.13 -7.16
CA LEU A 12 3.73 -1.05 -7.71
C LEU A 12 2.97 -1.74 -6.57
N GLY A 13 2.20 -0.97 -5.81
CA GLY A 13 1.40 -1.50 -4.72
C GLY A 13 0.17 -2.30 -5.20
N SER A 14 -0.38 -3.17 -4.35
CA SER A 14 -1.54 -4.00 -4.70
C SER A 14 -2.83 -3.17 -4.89
N ALA A 15 -3.04 -2.15 -4.08
CA ALA A 15 -4.21 -1.26 -4.19
C ALA A 15 -3.97 -0.14 -5.21
N ARG A 16 -2.79 0.46 -5.19
CA ARG A 16 -2.46 1.64 -5.98
C ARG A 16 -1.07 1.53 -6.61
N LEU A 17 -0.99 1.98 -7.85
CA LEU A 17 0.25 2.23 -8.58
C LEU A 17 0.61 3.70 -8.39
N ARG A 18 1.80 3.99 -7.88
CA ARG A 18 2.26 5.35 -7.62
C ARG A 18 3.49 5.69 -8.45
N LEU A 19 3.49 6.89 -8.96
CA LEU A 19 4.60 7.46 -9.74
C LEU A 19 5.00 8.80 -9.15
N ARG A 20 6.29 9.12 -9.18
CA ARG A 20 6.82 10.43 -8.79
C ARG A 20 7.91 10.88 -9.75
N ASP A 21 7.79 12.07 -10.30
CA ASP A 21 8.86 12.74 -11.03
C ASP A 21 9.29 14.03 -10.32
N GLN A 22 10.15 14.82 -10.93
CA GLN A 22 10.62 16.10 -10.37
C GLN A 22 9.49 17.10 -10.09
N ARG A 23 8.35 17.00 -10.78
CA ARG A 23 7.29 18.00 -10.74
C ARG A 23 6.16 17.63 -9.80
N GLN A 24 5.73 16.36 -9.84
CA GLN A 24 4.57 15.91 -9.09
C GLN A 24 4.53 14.40 -8.90
N ALA A 25 3.66 13.96 -8.01
CA ALA A 25 3.30 12.58 -7.79
C ALA A 25 1.95 12.25 -8.43
N TRP A 26 1.76 10.99 -8.80
CA TRP A 26 0.50 10.43 -9.30
C TRP A 26 0.20 9.14 -8.57
N SER A 27 -1.07 8.90 -8.34
CA SER A 27 -1.56 7.68 -7.71
C SER A 27 -2.79 7.19 -8.46
N PHE A 28 -2.72 5.95 -8.98
CA PHE A 28 -3.79 5.32 -9.76
C PHE A 28 -4.25 4.04 -9.05
N PRO A 29 -5.56 3.73 -8.99
CA PRO A 29 -5.99 2.40 -8.57
C PRO A 29 -5.33 1.32 -9.44
N HIS A 30 -4.71 0.33 -8.80
CA HIS A 30 -3.97 -0.72 -9.53
C HIS A 30 -4.90 -1.88 -9.87
N VAL A 31 -5.87 -1.58 -10.74
CA VAL A 31 -6.96 -2.47 -11.11
C VAL A 31 -7.31 -2.29 -12.59
N ALA A 32 -7.73 -3.37 -13.22
CA ALA A 32 -8.15 -3.42 -14.61
C ALA A 32 -9.48 -4.16 -14.77
N ILE A 33 -10.20 -3.84 -15.83
CA ILE A 33 -11.27 -4.66 -16.36
C ILE A 33 -10.76 -5.32 -17.65
N VAL A 34 -10.85 -6.63 -17.71
CA VAL A 34 -10.49 -7.43 -18.88
C VAL A 34 -11.68 -8.24 -19.35
N ASP A 35 -11.73 -8.53 -20.66
CA ASP A 35 -12.69 -9.46 -21.24
C ASP A 35 -12.19 -10.93 -21.16
N GLU A 36 -12.96 -11.84 -21.75
CA GLU A 36 -12.66 -13.27 -21.77
C GLU A 36 -11.35 -13.58 -22.49
N GLU A 37 -10.99 -12.79 -23.51
CA GLU A 37 -9.74 -12.89 -24.26
C GLU A 37 -8.54 -12.24 -23.53
N GLY A 38 -8.75 -11.64 -22.34
CA GLY A 38 -7.74 -10.93 -21.57
C GLY A 38 -7.39 -9.55 -22.11
N SER A 39 -8.22 -8.97 -23.01
CA SER A 39 -8.03 -7.63 -23.53
C SER A 39 -8.43 -6.59 -22.49
N LEU A 40 -7.60 -5.55 -22.34
CA LEU A 40 -7.83 -4.45 -21.41
C LEU A 40 -8.97 -3.56 -21.91
N ARG A 41 -10.05 -3.46 -21.13
CA ARG A 41 -11.24 -2.64 -21.43
C ARG A 41 -11.28 -1.33 -20.65
N ALA A 42 -10.84 -1.36 -19.39
CA ALA A 42 -10.70 -0.18 -18.54
C ALA A 42 -9.61 -0.40 -17.50
N TRP A 43 -9.07 0.67 -16.90
CA TRP A 43 -8.09 0.61 -15.85
C TRP A 43 -8.22 1.79 -14.88
N GLY A 44 -7.58 1.70 -13.72
CA GLY A 44 -7.54 2.79 -12.74
C GLY A 44 -8.91 3.18 -12.23
N ASP A 45 -9.18 4.48 -12.10
CA ASP A 45 -10.43 5.01 -11.56
C ASP A 45 -11.65 4.57 -12.37
N GLN A 46 -11.51 4.49 -13.70
CA GLN A 46 -12.60 4.01 -14.57
C GLN A 46 -12.96 2.55 -14.26
N ALA A 47 -11.98 1.68 -14.09
CA ALA A 47 -12.22 0.28 -13.73
C ALA A 47 -12.82 0.16 -12.32
N LEU A 48 -12.31 0.95 -11.37
CA LEU A 48 -12.81 0.95 -10.00
C LEU A 48 -14.29 1.41 -9.92
N ALA A 49 -14.66 2.43 -10.69
CA ALA A 49 -16.05 2.92 -10.74
C ALA A 49 -17.05 1.89 -11.29
N MET A 50 -16.57 0.93 -12.10
CA MET A 50 -17.38 -0.16 -12.65
C MET A 50 -17.41 -1.41 -11.75
N ALA A 51 -16.61 -1.44 -10.68
CA ALA A 51 -16.56 -2.58 -9.77
C ALA A 51 -17.95 -2.91 -9.21
N GLY A 52 -18.31 -4.20 -9.20
CA GLY A 52 -19.63 -4.68 -8.73
C GLY A 52 -20.79 -4.46 -9.72
N ARG A 53 -20.52 -3.93 -10.94
CA ARG A 53 -21.55 -3.69 -11.98
C ARG A 53 -21.14 -4.27 -13.34
N LEU A 54 -20.26 -5.25 -13.34
CA LEU A 54 -19.71 -5.80 -14.56
C LEU A 54 -20.65 -6.84 -15.19
N PRO A 55 -20.83 -6.83 -16.53
CA PRO A 55 -21.43 -7.93 -17.24
C PRO A 55 -20.62 -9.23 -17.04
N PRO A 56 -21.24 -10.42 -17.16
CA PRO A 56 -20.58 -11.71 -16.90
C PRO A 56 -19.27 -11.95 -17.67
N ARG A 57 -19.15 -11.42 -18.90
CA ARG A 57 -17.98 -11.54 -19.77
C ARG A 57 -16.82 -10.57 -19.43
N LEU A 58 -17.00 -9.71 -18.43
CA LEU A 58 -15.96 -8.77 -17.97
C LEU A 58 -15.54 -9.13 -16.55
N ARG A 59 -14.24 -9.08 -16.27
CA ARG A 59 -13.68 -9.37 -14.97
C ARG A 59 -12.84 -8.21 -14.46
N LEU A 60 -13.00 -7.90 -13.17
CA LEU A 60 -12.11 -7.00 -12.44
C LEU A 60 -10.87 -7.78 -12.00
N VAL A 61 -9.69 -7.33 -12.37
CA VAL A 61 -8.41 -8.01 -12.10
C VAL A 61 -7.43 -7.03 -11.46
N ARG A 62 -6.71 -7.49 -10.43
CA ARG A 62 -5.57 -6.79 -9.83
C ARG A 62 -4.29 -7.53 -10.25
N PRO A 63 -3.41 -6.90 -11.05
CA PRO A 63 -2.21 -7.59 -11.56
C PRO A 63 -1.13 -7.79 -10.50
N VAL A 64 -1.23 -7.06 -9.38
CA VAL A 64 -0.35 -7.22 -8.20
C VAL A 64 -1.21 -7.60 -7.01
N ALA A 65 -0.93 -8.72 -6.39
CA ALA A 65 -1.62 -9.24 -5.22
C ALA A 65 -0.61 -9.62 -4.14
N ALA A 66 -0.90 -9.28 -2.90
CA ALA A 66 -0.05 -9.56 -1.74
C ALA A 66 1.44 -9.14 -1.93
N GLY A 67 1.69 -8.09 -2.73
CA GLY A 67 3.02 -7.56 -3.03
C GLY A 67 3.79 -8.33 -4.11
N ALA A 68 3.18 -9.33 -4.74
CA ALA A 68 3.76 -10.06 -5.86
C ALA A 68 3.00 -9.75 -7.16
N VAL A 69 3.70 -9.77 -8.29
CA VAL A 69 3.09 -9.64 -9.61
C VAL A 69 2.43 -10.96 -9.97
N ALA A 70 1.09 -10.97 -10.04
CA ALA A 70 0.29 -12.13 -10.37
C ALA A 70 0.06 -12.26 -11.90
N ASP A 71 0.06 -11.13 -12.62
CA ASP A 71 -0.11 -11.06 -14.08
C ASP A 71 0.88 -10.03 -14.63
N LEU A 72 2.04 -10.51 -15.11
CA LEU A 72 3.11 -9.66 -15.64
C LEU A 72 2.66 -8.85 -16.87
N PRO A 73 2.06 -9.45 -17.90
CA PRO A 73 1.60 -8.70 -19.07
C PRO A 73 0.59 -7.59 -18.72
N LEU A 74 -0.34 -7.87 -17.81
CA LEU A 74 -1.32 -6.87 -17.37
C LEU A 74 -0.67 -5.78 -16.53
N ALA A 75 0.22 -6.12 -15.60
CA ALA A 75 0.97 -5.15 -14.80
C ALA A 75 1.77 -4.18 -15.67
N ALA A 76 2.47 -4.70 -16.69
CA ALA A 76 3.22 -3.89 -17.66
C ALA A 76 2.31 -2.97 -18.47
N ARG A 77 1.15 -3.46 -18.92
CA ARG A 77 0.15 -2.63 -19.63
C ARG A 77 -0.40 -1.50 -18.75
N LEU A 78 -0.70 -1.80 -17.48
CA LEU A 78 -1.19 -0.79 -16.54
C LEU A 78 -0.10 0.25 -16.24
N LEU A 79 1.12 -0.18 -15.96
CA LEU A 79 2.25 0.75 -15.75
C LEU A 79 2.47 1.62 -16.99
N GLY A 80 2.48 1.04 -18.19
CA GLY A 80 2.58 1.78 -19.44
C GLY A 80 1.44 2.81 -19.64
N SER A 81 0.22 2.47 -19.22
CA SER A 81 -0.92 3.39 -19.26
C SER A 81 -0.78 4.52 -18.24
N ALA A 82 -0.34 4.21 -17.01
CA ALA A 82 -0.06 5.20 -15.97
C ALA A 82 1.06 6.17 -16.39
N LEU A 83 2.15 5.67 -16.98
CA LEU A 83 3.23 6.50 -17.51
C LEU A 83 2.75 7.43 -18.63
N ARG A 84 1.86 6.96 -19.50
CA ARG A 84 1.23 7.82 -20.53
C ARG A 84 0.33 8.88 -19.92
N ALA A 85 -0.51 8.51 -18.96
CA ALA A 85 -1.39 9.45 -18.27
C ALA A 85 -0.60 10.52 -17.51
N ALA A 86 0.43 10.12 -16.78
CA ALA A 86 1.32 11.01 -16.05
C ALA A 86 2.14 11.94 -16.97
N SER A 87 2.53 11.47 -18.15
CA SER A 87 3.33 12.24 -19.12
C SER A 87 2.52 13.24 -19.93
N GLY A 88 1.22 13.07 -20.02
CA GLY A 88 0.37 13.83 -20.94
C GLY A 88 0.85 13.70 -22.39
N LYS A 89 0.69 14.76 -23.18
CA LYS A 89 1.11 14.80 -24.61
C LYS A 89 2.63 14.68 -24.83
N SER A 90 3.44 14.90 -23.79
CA SER A 90 4.91 15.04 -23.95
C SER A 90 5.69 13.72 -23.95
N ARG A 91 5.07 12.56 -23.68
CA ARG A 91 5.72 11.23 -23.55
C ARG A 91 6.98 11.24 -22.64
N ARG A 92 7.04 12.18 -21.69
CA ARG A 92 8.26 12.49 -20.90
C ARG A 92 8.82 11.32 -20.10
N LEU A 93 7.99 10.41 -19.64
CA LEU A 93 8.40 9.31 -18.76
C LEU A 93 8.76 8.02 -19.51
N ARG A 94 8.48 7.90 -20.81
CA ARG A 94 9.00 6.78 -21.63
C ARG A 94 10.49 6.96 -21.87
N GLY A 95 11.27 5.90 -21.60
CA GLY A 95 12.73 5.95 -21.69
C GLY A 95 13.40 6.70 -20.52
N ALA A 96 12.66 7.01 -19.46
CA ALA A 96 13.23 7.53 -18.21
C ALA A 96 14.05 6.45 -17.48
N GLN A 97 14.92 6.87 -16.58
CA GLN A 97 15.52 6.00 -15.57
C GLN A 97 14.52 5.85 -14.43
N ALA A 98 14.20 4.60 -14.04
CA ALA A 98 13.31 4.36 -12.92
C ALA A 98 14.04 3.90 -11.67
N VAL A 99 13.54 4.34 -10.52
CA VAL A 99 13.80 3.72 -9.22
C VAL A 99 12.50 3.08 -8.76
N VAL A 100 12.52 1.76 -8.57
CA VAL A 100 11.32 0.97 -8.23
C VAL A 100 11.41 0.48 -6.79
N CYS A 101 10.37 0.76 -6.01
CA CYS A 101 10.21 0.19 -4.67
C CYS A 101 9.97 -1.32 -4.81
N VAL A 102 10.75 -2.11 -4.08
CA VAL A 102 10.66 -3.57 -4.05
C VAL A 102 10.34 -4.01 -2.62
N PRO A 103 9.38 -4.93 -2.41
CA PRO A 103 9.12 -5.45 -1.08
C PRO A 103 10.39 -6.01 -0.44
N ASP A 104 10.63 -5.74 0.85
CA ASP A 104 11.87 -6.10 1.55
C ASP A 104 12.16 -7.61 1.55
N HIS A 105 11.11 -8.43 1.57
CA HIS A 105 11.17 -9.89 1.54
C HIS A 105 11.08 -10.47 0.11
N ALA A 106 11.12 -9.61 -0.95
CA ALA A 106 11.04 -10.10 -2.31
C ALA A 106 12.21 -11.01 -2.66
N THR A 107 11.89 -12.16 -3.22
CA THR A 107 12.87 -13.10 -3.76
C THR A 107 13.59 -12.51 -4.99
N SER A 108 14.72 -13.09 -5.38
CA SER A 108 15.43 -12.67 -6.60
C SER A 108 14.53 -12.77 -7.84
N LEU A 109 13.65 -13.77 -7.91
CA LEU A 109 12.68 -13.93 -8.99
C LEU A 109 11.66 -12.79 -9.00
N GLU A 110 11.05 -12.45 -7.85
CA GLU A 110 10.09 -11.35 -7.75
C GLU A 110 10.71 -10.01 -8.11
N ARG A 111 11.95 -9.74 -7.69
CA ARG A 111 12.71 -8.56 -8.11
C ARG A 111 12.93 -8.54 -9.63
N HIS A 112 13.26 -9.70 -10.22
CA HIS A 112 13.42 -9.82 -11.66
C HIS A 112 12.10 -9.53 -12.40
N VAL A 113 10.99 -10.08 -11.93
CA VAL A 113 9.66 -9.86 -12.50
C VAL A 113 9.27 -8.38 -12.43
N LEU A 114 9.49 -7.69 -11.31
CA LEU A 114 9.24 -6.25 -11.19
C LEU A 114 10.06 -5.43 -12.19
N ARG A 115 11.34 -5.77 -12.37
CA ARG A 115 12.18 -5.13 -13.40
C ARG A 115 11.66 -5.40 -14.80
N GLN A 116 11.16 -6.62 -15.07
CA GLN A 116 10.61 -6.97 -16.38
C GLN A 116 9.32 -6.19 -16.67
N VAL A 117 8.42 -6.03 -15.67
CA VAL A 117 7.23 -5.17 -15.79
C VAL A 117 7.61 -3.76 -16.23
N CYS A 118 8.67 -3.18 -15.66
CA CYS A 118 9.14 -1.85 -16.03
C CYS A 118 9.68 -1.81 -17.46
N LYS A 119 10.46 -2.82 -17.87
CA LYS A 119 11.02 -2.91 -19.23
C LYS A 119 9.90 -3.02 -20.27
N ASP A 120 8.92 -3.88 -20.03
CA ASP A 120 7.78 -4.08 -20.94
C ASP A 120 6.86 -2.85 -21.00
N ALA A 121 6.84 -2.03 -19.92
CA ALA A 121 6.18 -0.73 -19.92
C ALA A 121 6.96 0.38 -20.65
N GLY A 122 8.19 0.09 -21.14
CA GLY A 122 9.03 1.01 -21.91
C GLY A 122 10.08 1.75 -21.09
N ILE A 123 10.46 1.25 -19.89
CA ILE A 123 11.56 1.77 -19.06
C ILE A 123 12.67 0.72 -19.03
N HIS A 124 13.80 1.04 -19.63
CA HIS A 124 14.90 0.07 -19.79
C HIS A 124 15.99 0.19 -18.72
N GLN A 125 16.14 1.37 -18.11
CA GLN A 125 17.07 1.61 -17.01
C GLN A 125 16.31 1.59 -15.68
N VAL A 126 16.37 0.48 -14.96
CA VAL A 126 15.62 0.23 -13.73
C VAL A 126 16.57 -0.09 -12.60
N ARG A 127 16.54 0.69 -11.55
CA ARG A 127 17.16 0.41 -10.25
C ARG A 127 16.08 0.03 -9.26
N SER A 128 16.35 -0.90 -8.37
CA SER A 128 15.45 -1.28 -7.27
C SER A 128 15.95 -0.72 -5.95
N VAL A 129 15.01 -0.39 -5.08
CA VAL A 129 15.27 0.02 -3.69
C VAL A 129 14.31 -0.76 -2.78
N PRO A 130 14.75 -1.31 -1.64
CA PRO A 130 13.87 -1.90 -0.65
C PRO A 130 12.80 -0.91 -0.20
N HIS A 131 11.57 -1.38 -0.03
CA HIS A 131 10.43 -0.51 0.30
C HIS A 131 10.64 0.23 1.62
N SER A 132 11.18 -0.45 2.64
CA SER A 132 11.49 0.16 3.95
C SER A 132 12.58 1.24 3.86
N VAL A 133 13.62 1.01 3.04
CA VAL A 133 14.70 2.00 2.82
C VAL A 133 14.16 3.22 2.08
N ALA A 134 13.32 3.00 1.08
CA ALA A 134 12.63 4.10 0.40
C ALA A 134 11.73 4.87 1.38
N ALA A 135 10.93 4.16 2.18
CA ALA A 135 10.08 4.79 3.18
C ALA A 135 10.86 5.61 4.22
N ALA A 136 12.01 5.11 4.68
CA ALA A 136 12.89 5.84 5.59
C ALA A 136 13.41 7.14 4.98
N ALA A 137 13.74 7.13 3.69
CA ALA A 137 14.13 8.35 2.98
C ALA A 137 12.96 9.34 2.86
N GLY A 138 11.75 8.85 2.57
CA GLY A 138 10.53 9.65 2.49
C GLY A 138 10.07 10.22 3.83
N ALA A 139 10.33 9.51 4.92
CA ALA A 139 10.09 9.96 6.29
C ALA A 139 11.22 10.86 6.85
N GLY A 140 12.31 11.08 6.09
CA GLY A 140 13.41 11.93 6.50
C GLY A 140 14.38 11.32 7.52
N VAL A 141 14.36 10.01 7.74
CA VAL A 141 15.17 9.32 8.76
C VAL A 141 16.30 8.46 8.19
N SER A 142 16.45 8.36 6.88
CA SER A 142 17.41 7.45 6.23
C SER A 142 18.88 7.77 6.47
N GLY A 143 19.23 8.99 6.85
CA GLY A 143 20.64 9.41 7.04
C GLY A 143 21.10 9.36 8.49
N SER A 144 20.21 9.01 9.43
CA SER A 144 20.52 8.98 10.86
C SER A 144 21.25 7.70 11.27
N PRO A 145 22.30 7.77 12.11
CA PRO A 145 22.83 6.58 12.76
C PRO A 145 21.90 6.02 13.83
N ALA A 146 21.00 6.86 14.36
CA ALA A 146 20.01 6.45 15.34
C ALA A 146 18.95 5.57 14.69
N GLY A 147 18.48 4.58 15.46
CA GLY A 147 17.43 3.66 15.06
C GLY A 147 16.10 4.36 14.75
N ALA A 148 15.46 3.94 13.68
CA ALA A 148 14.10 4.34 13.36
C ALA A 148 13.27 3.10 13.03
N LEU A 149 12.14 2.91 13.68
CA LEU A 149 11.22 1.82 13.40
C LEU A 149 10.08 2.33 12.54
N LEU A 150 10.02 1.82 11.31
CA LEU A 150 8.96 2.14 10.36
C LEU A 150 7.99 0.97 10.22
N VAL A 151 6.70 1.29 10.19
CA VAL A 151 5.64 0.32 9.92
C VAL A 151 4.88 0.73 8.67
N ASP A 152 4.97 -0.10 7.64
CA ASP A 152 4.17 0.02 6.42
C ASP A 152 2.88 -0.80 6.54
N ILE A 153 1.75 -0.13 6.46
CA ILE A 153 0.45 -0.80 6.48
C ILE A 153 -0.17 -0.67 5.09
N GLY A 154 0.05 -1.70 4.28
CA GLY A 154 -0.46 -1.78 2.92
C GLY A 154 -1.87 -2.37 2.85
N GLU A 155 -2.30 -2.70 1.64
CA GLU A 155 -3.61 -3.32 1.35
C GLU A 155 -3.68 -4.77 1.86
N HIS A 156 -2.68 -5.60 1.48
CA HIS A 156 -2.67 -7.03 1.78
C HIS A 156 -1.53 -7.45 2.70
N ARG A 157 -0.74 -6.49 3.18
CA ARG A 157 0.47 -6.75 3.95
C ARG A 157 0.78 -5.61 4.90
N THR A 158 1.33 -5.97 6.06
CA THR A 158 1.95 -5.04 6.99
C THR A 158 3.38 -5.49 7.24
N SER A 159 4.32 -4.56 7.19
CA SER A 159 5.75 -4.79 7.46
C SER A 159 6.25 -3.80 8.50
N ALA A 160 7.08 -4.27 9.43
CA ALA A 160 7.81 -3.41 10.35
C ALA A 160 9.31 -3.60 10.13
N SER A 161 10.07 -2.49 10.09
CA SER A 161 11.49 -2.49 9.80
C SER A 161 12.26 -1.56 10.73
N MET A 162 13.33 -2.08 11.34
CA MET A 162 14.35 -1.27 12.03
C MET A 162 15.35 -0.76 11.00
N ILE A 163 15.48 0.54 10.90
CA ILE A 163 16.36 1.24 9.96
C ILE A 163 17.42 2.01 10.72
N ALA A 164 18.68 1.87 10.30
CA ALA A 164 19.78 2.75 10.71
C ALA A 164 20.75 2.94 9.54
N LEU A 165 21.34 4.13 9.40
CA LEU A 165 22.32 4.47 8.34
C LEU A 165 21.82 4.11 6.92
N GLY A 166 20.52 4.26 6.66
CA GLY A 166 19.91 3.97 5.36
C GLY A 166 19.76 2.49 5.02
N THR A 167 19.92 1.60 5.99
CA THR A 167 19.83 0.15 5.82
C THR A 167 18.75 -0.44 6.74
N ALA A 168 17.97 -1.38 6.21
CA ALA A 168 17.05 -2.17 7.01
C ALA A 168 17.83 -3.32 7.68
N LEU A 169 17.91 -3.28 9.01
CA LEU A 169 18.65 -4.26 9.81
C LEU A 169 17.78 -5.47 10.17
N VAL A 170 16.56 -5.20 10.57
CA VAL A 170 15.55 -6.21 10.90
C VAL A 170 14.27 -5.85 10.21
N THR A 171 13.65 -6.79 9.51
CA THR A 171 12.31 -6.64 8.92
C THR A 171 11.44 -7.84 9.26
N ARG A 172 10.21 -7.59 9.65
CA ARG A 172 9.16 -8.60 9.84
C ARG A 172 7.94 -8.21 9.03
N THR A 173 7.21 -9.22 8.54
CA THR A 173 6.07 -9.00 7.65
C THR A 173 4.95 -9.99 7.96
N VAL A 174 3.71 -9.52 7.96
CA VAL A 174 2.50 -10.37 7.97
C VAL A 174 1.70 -10.14 6.68
N LYS A 175 1.11 -11.22 6.17
CA LYS A 175 0.22 -11.21 4.98
C LYS A 175 -1.19 -10.77 5.38
N ARG A 176 -1.28 -9.60 6.00
CA ARG A 176 -2.51 -8.96 6.43
C ARG A 176 -2.30 -7.45 6.41
N GLY A 177 -3.24 -6.71 5.86
CA GLY A 177 -3.19 -5.26 5.76
C GLY A 177 -4.57 -4.65 5.88
N ALA A 178 -4.70 -3.38 5.55
CA ALA A 178 -5.94 -2.61 5.68
C ALA A 178 -7.11 -3.16 4.86
N GLY A 179 -6.84 -3.82 3.72
CA GLY A 179 -7.88 -4.46 2.90
C GLY A 179 -8.50 -5.69 3.54
N SER A 180 -7.85 -6.29 4.55
CA SER A 180 -8.46 -7.37 5.32
C SER A 180 -9.70 -6.92 6.09
N VAL A 181 -9.73 -5.65 6.50
CA VAL A 181 -10.86 -5.05 7.22
C VAL A 181 -12.11 -5.06 6.35
N ASP A 182 -11.99 -4.74 5.07
CA ASP A 182 -13.14 -4.71 4.16
C ASP A 182 -13.76 -6.10 4.02
N ALA A 183 -12.93 -7.13 3.87
CA ALA A 183 -13.39 -8.53 3.84
C ALA A 183 -14.04 -8.97 5.15
N TRP A 184 -13.53 -8.50 6.29
CA TRP A 184 -14.12 -8.81 7.59
C TRP A 184 -15.43 -8.07 7.83
N LEU A 185 -15.56 -6.80 7.41
CA LEU A 185 -16.82 -6.06 7.46
C LEU A 185 -17.90 -6.72 6.58
N MET A 186 -17.52 -7.17 5.37
CA MET A 186 -18.42 -7.92 4.51
C MET A 186 -18.90 -9.22 5.16
N ARG A 187 -17.99 -9.95 5.84
CA ARG A 187 -18.32 -11.17 6.57
C ARG A 187 -19.22 -10.86 7.77
N HIS A 188 -18.84 -9.85 8.57
CA HIS A 188 -19.61 -9.44 9.75
C HIS A 188 -21.05 -9.06 9.38
N ALA A 189 -21.23 -8.22 8.35
CA ALA A 189 -22.55 -7.84 7.85
C ALA A 189 -23.38 -9.05 7.42
N ARG A 190 -22.75 -10.02 6.75
CA ARG A 190 -23.43 -11.26 6.31
C ARG A 190 -23.79 -12.17 7.47
N ASP A 191 -22.89 -12.35 8.43
CA ASP A 191 -23.03 -13.36 9.48
C ASP A 191 -23.91 -12.85 10.64
N GLU A 192 -23.79 -11.56 11.03
CA GLU A 192 -24.50 -10.96 12.15
C GLU A 192 -25.80 -10.23 11.73
N HIS A 193 -25.86 -9.72 10.50
CA HIS A 193 -27.00 -8.92 10.02
C HIS A 193 -27.74 -9.55 8.83
N ALA A 194 -27.39 -10.78 8.41
CA ALA A 194 -27.92 -11.44 7.21
C ALA A 194 -27.86 -10.56 5.95
N LEU A 195 -26.89 -9.63 5.87
CA LEU A 195 -26.78 -8.62 4.84
C LEU A 195 -25.50 -8.81 4.00
N THR A 196 -25.65 -9.11 2.72
CA THR A 196 -24.53 -9.20 1.77
C THR A 196 -24.21 -7.82 1.23
N ILE A 197 -23.09 -7.23 1.66
CA ILE A 197 -22.59 -5.92 1.19
C ILE A 197 -21.42 -6.07 0.22
N GLY A 198 -21.25 -5.10 -0.70
CA GLY A 198 -20.11 -5.05 -1.62
C GLY A 198 -18.89 -4.37 -1.01
N ALA A 199 -17.72 -4.59 -1.63
CA ALA A 199 -16.43 -4.04 -1.15
C ALA A 199 -16.45 -2.50 -0.99
N ARG A 200 -17.13 -1.76 -1.87
CA ARG A 200 -17.25 -0.30 -1.76
C ARG A 200 -18.02 0.11 -0.50
N VAL A 201 -19.08 -0.58 -0.17
CA VAL A 201 -19.88 -0.33 1.05
C VAL A 201 -19.06 -0.67 2.29
N ALA A 202 -18.26 -1.75 2.25
CA ALA A 202 -17.35 -2.11 3.33
C ALA A 202 -16.26 -1.05 3.54
N GLU A 203 -15.68 -0.51 2.47
CA GLU A 203 -14.70 0.58 2.54
C GLU A 203 -15.33 1.86 3.13
N GLU A 204 -16.53 2.23 2.70
CA GLU A 204 -17.29 3.35 3.27
C GLU A 204 -17.56 3.13 4.77
N ALA A 205 -17.94 1.91 5.16
CA ALA A 205 -18.15 1.54 6.56
C ALA A 205 -16.87 1.62 7.39
N LYS A 206 -15.74 1.16 6.84
CA LYS A 206 -14.42 1.28 7.49
C LYS A 206 -14.08 2.74 7.83
N LEU A 207 -14.35 3.67 6.92
CA LEU A 207 -14.12 5.10 7.14
C LEU A 207 -15.06 5.68 8.20
N ALA A 208 -16.26 5.13 8.35
CA ALA A 208 -17.22 5.53 9.37
C ALA A 208 -16.80 5.20 10.81
N ALA A 209 -15.73 4.41 11.00
CA ALA A 209 -15.15 4.19 12.33
C ALA A 209 -14.75 5.49 13.06
N ALA A 210 -14.54 6.59 12.32
CA ALA A 210 -14.24 7.92 12.86
C ALA A 210 -15.46 8.67 13.43
N LEU A 211 -16.68 8.19 13.20
CA LEU A 211 -17.90 8.78 13.74
C LEU A 211 -18.00 8.60 15.26
N GLU A 212 -18.95 9.30 15.88
CA GLU A 212 -19.20 9.22 17.31
C GLU A 212 -19.55 7.81 17.78
N THR A 213 -19.10 7.44 18.98
CA THR A 213 -19.46 6.18 19.61
C THR A 213 -20.97 6.11 19.82
N GLY A 214 -21.62 5.05 19.32
CA GLY A 214 -23.08 4.90 19.35
C GLY A 214 -23.78 5.29 18.03
N ALA A 215 -23.07 5.95 17.10
CA ALA A 215 -23.61 6.19 15.77
C ALA A 215 -23.89 4.88 15.02
N ARG A 216 -24.93 4.89 14.20
CA ARG A 216 -25.33 3.79 13.33
C ARG A 216 -25.15 4.21 11.87
N LEU A 217 -24.54 3.35 11.09
CA LEU A 217 -24.31 3.57 9.67
C LEU A 217 -25.34 2.75 8.88
N PRO A 218 -26.23 3.38 8.11
CA PRO A 218 -27.07 2.65 7.17
C PRO A 218 -26.21 2.10 6.03
N VAL A 219 -26.28 0.80 5.79
CA VAL A 219 -25.54 0.10 4.75
C VAL A 219 -26.50 -0.57 3.78
N ARG A 220 -26.21 -0.42 2.48
CA ARG A 220 -27.01 -1.02 1.41
C ARG A 220 -26.40 -2.33 0.97
N GLY A 221 -27.24 -3.34 0.84
CA GLY A 221 -26.81 -4.67 0.41
C GLY A 221 -27.98 -5.47 -0.14
N GLN A 222 -27.83 -6.78 -0.07
CA GLN A 222 -28.88 -7.76 -0.39
C GLN A 222 -29.13 -8.62 0.83
N ASP A 223 -30.38 -8.94 1.12
CA ASP A 223 -30.71 -9.98 2.06
C ASP A 223 -29.98 -11.27 1.68
N ARG A 224 -29.33 -11.92 2.64
CA ARG A 224 -28.52 -13.12 2.39
C ARG A 224 -29.36 -14.31 1.91
N ASP A 225 -30.57 -14.45 2.43
CA ASP A 225 -31.42 -15.64 2.25
C ASP A 225 -32.38 -15.44 1.06
N GLU A 226 -32.94 -14.24 0.90
CA GLU A 226 -33.91 -13.91 -0.16
C GLU A 226 -33.25 -13.28 -1.40
N GLY A 227 -32.04 -12.73 -1.28
CA GLY A 227 -31.33 -12.05 -2.38
C GLY A 227 -31.95 -10.70 -2.79
N LEU A 228 -32.94 -10.20 -2.03
CA LEU A 228 -33.60 -8.94 -2.33
C LEU A 228 -32.77 -7.73 -1.83
N PRO A 229 -32.87 -6.57 -2.50
CA PRO A 229 -32.23 -5.35 -2.01
C PRO A 229 -32.72 -5.00 -0.59
N GLN A 230 -31.77 -4.73 0.31
CA GLN A 230 -32.06 -4.40 1.70
C GLN A 230 -31.14 -3.26 2.18
N VAL A 231 -31.65 -2.49 3.13
CA VAL A 231 -30.87 -1.53 3.91
C VAL A 231 -30.78 -2.06 5.34
N GLY A 232 -29.58 -2.37 5.79
CA GLY A 232 -29.30 -2.71 7.18
C GLY A 232 -28.52 -1.60 7.88
N GLU A 233 -28.10 -1.84 9.11
CA GLU A 233 -27.29 -0.90 9.89
C GLU A 233 -26.08 -1.61 10.50
N LEU A 234 -24.94 -0.93 10.50
CA LEU A 234 -23.75 -1.30 11.28
C LEU A 234 -23.51 -0.24 12.34
N THR A 235 -23.23 -0.63 13.55
CA THR A 235 -22.82 0.29 14.61
C THR A 235 -21.34 0.62 14.49
N VAL A 236 -20.95 1.83 14.89
CA VAL A 236 -19.53 2.22 14.98
C VAL A 236 -18.73 1.31 15.91
N ALA A 237 -19.37 0.79 16.96
CA ALA A 237 -18.75 -0.18 17.88
C ALA A 237 -18.37 -1.49 17.17
N GLU A 238 -19.27 -2.05 16.35
CA GLU A 238 -19.00 -3.25 15.53
C GLU A 238 -17.87 -2.98 14.54
N ILE A 239 -17.92 -1.85 13.83
CA ILE A 239 -16.87 -1.47 12.87
C ILE A 239 -15.50 -1.40 13.57
N ARG A 240 -15.41 -0.76 14.73
CA ARG A 240 -14.18 -0.67 15.53
C ARG A 240 -13.71 -2.04 16.03
N ALA A 241 -14.62 -2.92 16.41
CA ALA A 241 -14.28 -4.28 16.81
C ALA A 241 -13.62 -5.06 15.66
N VAL A 242 -14.10 -4.86 14.43
CA VAL A 242 -13.53 -5.50 13.21
C VAL A 242 -12.14 -4.95 12.87
N LEU A 243 -11.79 -3.72 13.26
CA LEU A 243 -10.45 -3.16 13.07
C LEU A 243 -9.40 -3.76 14.01
N ARG A 244 -9.80 -4.18 15.20
CA ARG A 244 -8.90 -4.58 16.29
C ARG A 244 -7.86 -5.64 15.93
N PRO A 245 -8.16 -6.72 15.17
CA PRO A 245 -7.14 -7.71 14.80
C PRO A 245 -5.99 -7.14 13.97
N VAL A 246 -6.21 -6.07 13.18
CA VAL A 246 -5.12 -5.38 12.47
C VAL A 246 -4.23 -4.66 13.46
N TYR A 247 -4.79 -4.02 14.47
CA TYR A 247 -4.01 -3.30 15.50
C TYR A 247 -3.11 -4.25 16.28
N GLU A 248 -3.66 -5.38 16.70
CA GLU A 248 -2.93 -6.44 17.41
C GLU A 248 -1.80 -7.05 16.55
N ASP A 249 -2.04 -7.22 15.25
CA ASP A 249 -0.99 -7.69 14.33
C ASP A 249 0.13 -6.66 14.22
N VAL A 250 -0.19 -5.36 14.12
CA VAL A 250 0.83 -4.31 14.06
C VAL A 250 1.63 -4.26 15.36
N ALA A 251 0.98 -4.33 16.53
CA ALA A 251 1.65 -4.34 17.82
C ALA A 251 2.62 -5.52 17.94
N ARG A 252 2.15 -6.75 17.62
CA ARG A 252 3.01 -7.95 17.61
C ARG A 252 4.21 -7.83 16.66
N LEU A 253 3.99 -7.20 15.50
CA LEU A 253 5.04 -7.00 14.51
C LEU A 253 6.12 -6.04 15.02
N VAL A 254 5.71 -4.94 15.64
CA VAL A 254 6.62 -3.97 16.25
C VAL A 254 7.43 -4.64 17.35
N THR A 255 6.80 -5.33 18.30
CA THR A 255 7.48 -6.06 19.36
C THR A 255 8.50 -7.06 18.81
N ALA A 256 8.12 -7.85 17.80
CA ALA A 256 9.02 -8.82 17.18
C ALA A 256 10.22 -8.20 16.44
N VAL A 257 10.12 -6.96 16.00
CA VAL A 257 11.26 -6.22 15.42
C VAL A 257 12.14 -5.66 16.53
N LEU A 258 11.57 -5.08 17.59
CA LEU A 258 12.31 -4.59 18.74
C LEU A 258 13.12 -5.72 19.40
N ASP A 259 12.50 -6.86 19.66
CA ASP A 259 13.14 -8.04 20.27
C ASP A 259 14.33 -8.57 19.45
N ALA A 260 14.29 -8.40 18.12
CA ALA A 260 15.35 -8.87 17.21
C ALA A 260 16.40 -7.78 16.88
N SER A 261 16.25 -6.58 17.41
CA SER A 261 17.11 -5.43 17.12
C SER A 261 18.19 -5.21 18.20
N PRO A 262 19.35 -4.62 17.86
CA PRO A 262 20.32 -4.16 18.85
C PRO A 262 19.71 -3.20 19.87
N GLN A 263 20.12 -3.32 21.14
CA GLN A 263 19.55 -2.55 22.26
C GLN A 263 19.66 -1.04 22.05
N GLU A 264 20.80 -0.57 21.52
CA GLU A 264 21.04 0.86 21.29
C GLU A 264 20.04 1.46 20.31
N LEU A 265 19.60 0.69 19.30
CA LEU A 265 18.59 1.14 18.35
C LEU A 265 17.18 1.07 18.92
N VAL A 266 16.94 0.12 19.84
CA VAL A 266 15.66 0.03 20.57
C VAL A 266 15.49 1.24 21.47
N ASP A 267 16.55 1.66 22.17
CA ASP A 267 16.53 2.86 23.02
C ASP A 267 16.20 4.12 22.21
N ASP A 268 16.79 4.26 21.02
CA ASP A 268 16.44 5.34 20.08
C ASP A 268 14.94 5.35 19.71
N VAL A 269 14.35 4.18 19.50
CA VAL A 269 12.92 4.04 19.15
C VAL A 269 12.03 4.39 20.35
N PHE A 270 12.42 4.02 21.57
CA PHE A 270 11.67 4.43 22.77
C PHE A 270 11.58 5.95 22.91
N GLU A 271 12.64 6.68 22.56
CA GLU A 271 12.65 8.14 22.60
C GLU A 271 11.89 8.78 21.42
N ARG A 272 12.08 8.27 20.21
CA ARG A 272 11.59 8.88 18.95
C ARG A 272 10.23 8.35 18.51
N GLY A 273 9.88 7.16 18.95
CA GLY A 273 8.64 6.49 18.62
C GLY A 273 8.69 5.71 17.31
N VAL A 274 7.55 5.08 17.05
CA VAL A 274 7.29 4.27 15.84
C VAL A 274 6.68 5.16 14.75
N LEU A 275 7.14 5.02 13.51
CA LEU A 275 6.67 5.76 12.35
C LEU A 275 5.72 4.90 11.52
N LEU A 276 4.44 5.27 11.45
CA LEU A 276 3.43 4.59 10.63
C LEU A 276 3.32 5.24 9.26
N HIS A 277 3.38 4.44 8.21
CA HIS A 277 3.12 4.88 6.85
C HIS A 277 2.35 3.82 6.04
N GLY A 278 2.09 4.09 4.76
CA GLY A 278 1.24 3.24 3.92
C GLY A 278 -0.23 3.65 3.97
N GLY A 279 -1.06 3.02 3.13
CA GLY A 279 -2.48 3.36 3.00
C GLY A 279 -3.32 3.10 4.26
N GLY A 280 -2.91 2.12 5.06
CA GLY A 280 -3.57 1.75 6.31
C GLY A 280 -3.09 2.51 7.56
N ALA A 281 -2.06 3.34 7.46
CA ALA A 281 -1.51 4.06 8.61
C ALA A 281 -2.52 5.01 9.29
N ARG A 282 -3.57 5.41 8.57
CA ARG A 282 -4.65 6.29 9.05
C ARG A 282 -5.92 5.53 9.43
N LEU A 283 -5.86 4.21 9.62
CA LEU A 283 -6.97 3.48 10.22
C LEU A 283 -7.33 4.09 11.56
N TYR A 284 -8.62 4.35 11.75
CA TYR A 284 -9.11 5.05 12.93
C TYR A 284 -8.66 4.37 14.22
N GLY A 285 -8.02 5.11 15.12
CA GLY A 285 -7.61 4.63 16.43
C GLY A 285 -6.39 3.72 16.48
N LEU A 286 -5.77 3.39 15.34
CA LEU A 286 -4.58 2.54 15.28
C LEU A 286 -3.42 3.15 16.06
N ASP A 287 -3.12 4.42 15.84
CA ASP A 287 -2.04 5.14 16.52
C ASP A 287 -2.26 5.24 18.03
N ALA A 288 -3.51 5.49 18.47
CA ALA A 288 -3.88 5.52 19.87
C ALA A 288 -3.74 4.14 20.54
N HIS A 289 -4.20 3.09 19.87
CA HIS A 289 -4.06 1.71 20.34
C HIS A 289 -2.58 1.32 20.51
N LEU A 290 -1.77 1.62 19.49
CA LEU A 290 -0.34 1.29 19.53
C LEU A 290 0.41 2.08 20.61
N ARG A 291 0.10 3.37 20.84
CA ARG A 291 0.68 4.15 21.95
C ARG A 291 0.38 3.51 23.29
N GLN A 292 -0.84 3.03 23.47
CA GLN A 292 -1.26 2.37 24.72
C GLN A 292 -0.59 1.01 24.88
N GLU A 293 -0.60 0.18 23.85
CA GLU A 293 -0.09 -1.20 23.90
C GLU A 293 1.43 -1.26 24.02
N LEU A 294 2.15 -0.38 23.30
CA LEU A 294 3.60 -0.37 23.26
C LEU A 294 4.25 0.55 24.29
N ALA A 295 3.46 1.40 24.99
CA ALA A 295 3.92 2.39 25.94
C ALA A 295 5.03 3.32 25.39
N MET A 296 4.97 3.66 24.09
CA MET A 296 5.92 4.53 23.40
C MET A 296 5.23 5.47 22.41
N PRO A 297 5.88 6.56 21.97
CA PRO A 297 5.33 7.46 20.97
C PRO A 297 5.04 6.72 19.64
N VAL A 298 3.96 7.11 18.97
CA VAL A 298 3.60 6.61 17.64
C VAL A 298 3.19 7.79 16.79
N HIS A 299 3.80 7.90 15.61
CA HIS A 299 3.61 9.03 14.70
C HIS A 299 3.17 8.52 13.32
N VAL A 300 2.15 9.13 12.75
CA VAL A 300 1.77 8.89 11.36
C VAL A 300 2.57 9.83 10.48
N VAL A 301 3.35 9.28 9.54
CA VAL A 301 4.14 10.06 8.58
C VAL A 301 3.20 10.90 7.72
N GLU A 302 3.50 12.18 7.53
CA GLU A 302 2.63 13.13 6.83
C GLU A 302 2.32 12.69 5.39
N SER A 303 3.33 12.22 4.64
CA SER A 303 3.18 11.68 3.29
C SER A 303 2.37 10.38 3.24
N GLY A 304 2.17 9.71 4.37
CA GLY A 304 1.29 8.55 4.51
C GLY A 304 1.54 7.47 3.46
N ALA A 305 0.58 7.29 2.56
CA ALA A 305 0.64 6.27 1.51
C ALA A 305 1.71 6.54 0.43
N ASP A 306 2.19 7.76 0.28
CA ASP A 306 3.16 8.14 -0.74
C ASP A 306 4.61 8.16 -0.22
N THR A 307 4.82 7.86 1.07
CA THR A 307 6.12 7.91 1.75
C THR A 307 7.21 7.14 0.99
N ALA A 308 6.93 5.93 0.54
CA ALA A 308 7.91 5.10 -0.15
C ALA A 308 8.26 5.65 -1.54
N VAL A 309 7.28 6.09 -2.34
CA VAL A 309 7.55 6.64 -3.68
C VAL A 309 8.26 7.99 -3.61
N GLU A 310 7.94 8.82 -2.63
CA GLU A 310 8.66 10.08 -2.37
C GLU A 310 10.12 9.80 -1.97
N GLY A 311 10.35 8.85 -1.07
CA GLY A 311 11.69 8.46 -0.68
C GLY A 311 12.50 7.81 -1.82
N ALA A 312 11.88 6.96 -2.63
CA ALA A 312 12.51 6.40 -3.82
C ALA A 312 12.95 7.52 -4.78
N TRP A 313 12.15 8.58 -4.92
CA TRP A 313 12.49 9.77 -5.68
C TRP A 313 13.71 10.51 -5.09
N LEU A 314 13.75 10.72 -3.77
CA LEU A 314 14.87 11.36 -3.09
C LEU A 314 16.17 10.57 -3.24
N LEU A 315 16.10 9.24 -3.19
CA LEU A 315 17.24 8.35 -3.41
C LEU A 315 17.70 8.36 -4.88
N ALA A 316 16.78 8.49 -5.84
CA ALA A 316 17.11 8.63 -7.24
C ALA A 316 17.97 9.86 -7.51
N ALA A 317 17.69 10.97 -6.84
CA ALA A 317 18.37 12.25 -7.02
C ALA A 317 19.80 12.27 -6.43
N LYS A 318 20.11 11.42 -5.43
CA LYS A 318 21.40 11.39 -4.72
C LYS A 318 22.51 10.56 -5.42
N GLY A 319 22.25 9.97 -6.60
CA GLY A 319 23.23 9.14 -7.31
C GLY A 319 23.04 7.62 -7.09
N PRO A 320 24.03 6.78 -7.45
CA PRO A 320 23.87 5.34 -7.38
C PRO A 320 23.60 4.89 -5.94
N VAL A 321 22.40 4.38 -5.68
CA VAL A 321 22.14 3.58 -4.50
C VAL A 321 22.92 2.27 -4.70
N LEU A 322 23.81 1.94 -3.78
CA LEU A 322 24.52 0.67 -3.80
C LEU A 322 23.49 -0.46 -3.93
N GLU A 323 23.54 -1.18 -5.06
CA GLU A 323 22.84 -2.46 -5.15
C GLU A 323 23.47 -3.36 -4.10
N LEU A 324 22.77 -3.59 -2.99
CA LEU A 324 23.10 -4.70 -2.11
C LEU A 324 22.80 -5.97 -2.91
N ALA A 325 23.88 -6.72 -3.19
CA ALA A 325 23.92 -7.95 -3.96
C ALA A 325 22.93 -9.02 -3.44
#